data_c8eac09f031bb861bb47a28434e4c27e
#
_entry.id   c8eac09f031bb861bb47a28434e4c27e
#
_cell.length_a   1.000
_cell.length_b   1.000
_cell.length_c   1.000
_cell.angle_alpha   90.00
_cell.angle_beta   90.00
_cell.angle_gamma   90.00
#
_symmetry.space_group_name_H-M   'P 1'
#
loop_
_entity.id
_entity.type
_entity.pdbx_description
1 polymer ?
#
loop_
_entity_poly.entity_id
_entity_poly.type
_entity_poly.pdbx_seq_one_letter_code
_entity_poly.pdbx_strand_id
1 'polypeptide(L)'
;MALRLFEHNEKAYHAAVRMMEQYGKAAIVHPTGTGKSYIAFKLIEDNPEKVVIWLSPSEYIFKTQLESLKRNDPDFPLANVHFYTYAKLMCCTQAQLDDIAAQEPAYIILDEFHRAGAECWGESTVALLKLCPEAKLLGLTATNIRYLDNNRDMAEELFDSRVASDMTLGEAVVRGILPAPNYVTTVYQYQKDLARYQTRVDNLRSAGIQDVNQKYLDALRRALEQADGLDKVFAHHITNKSGKYIVFCANKEHMDEMISHVPEWFAGVNPEVVV
;
A
#
# COMPACT_ATOMS: atom_id res chain seq x y z
N MET A 1 22.50 6.38 18.01
CA MET A 1 21.53 6.51 19.13
C MET A 1 20.55 5.35 18.98
N ALA A 2 20.10 4.68 20.05
CA ALA A 2 19.18 3.54 19.90
C ALA A 2 17.84 3.98 19.28
N LEU A 3 17.33 3.21 18.32
CA LEU A 3 16.08 3.49 17.63
C LEU A 3 14.90 3.46 18.60
N ARG A 4 14.21 4.59 18.71
CA ARG A 4 13.06 4.73 19.61
C ARG A 4 11.76 4.53 18.81
N LEU A 5 11.02 3.50 19.17
CA LEU A 5 9.70 3.23 18.58
C LEU A 5 8.62 4.09 19.24
N PHE A 6 7.53 4.35 18.51
CA PHE A 6 6.28 4.78 19.12
C PHE A 6 5.70 3.67 19.98
N GLU A 7 4.96 4.02 21.02
CA GLU A 7 4.43 3.05 22.01
C GLU A 7 3.68 1.87 21.39
N HIS A 8 2.84 2.13 20.38
CA HIS A 8 2.11 1.07 19.69
C HIS A 8 3.03 0.13 18.89
N ASN A 9 4.10 0.66 18.29
CA ASN A 9 5.09 -0.13 17.56
C ASN A 9 6.02 -0.89 18.52
N GLU A 10 6.33 -0.34 19.67
CA GLU A 10 7.11 -1.03 20.70
C GLU A 10 6.36 -2.25 21.25
N LYS A 11 5.06 -2.09 21.54
CA LYS A 11 4.19 -3.22 21.93
C LYS A 11 4.12 -4.30 20.85
N ALA A 12 3.94 -3.88 19.58
CA ALA A 12 3.90 -4.79 18.44
C ALA A 12 5.24 -5.51 18.23
N TYR A 13 6.36 -4.79 18.35
CA TYR A 13 7.72 -5.35 18.27
C TYR A 13 7.94 -6.46 19.30
N HIS A 14 7.68 -6.19 20.58
CA HIS A 14 7.86 -7.19 21.64
C HIS A 14 6.92 -8.39 21.48
N ALA A 15 5.70 -8.18 20.99
CA ALA A 15 4.78 -9.28 20.70
C ALA A 15 5.30 -10.13 19.52
N ALA A 16 5.81 -9.50 18.48
CA ALA A 16 6.37 -10.20 17.31
C ALA A 16 7.63 -11.00 17.67
N VAL A 17 8.54 -10.43 18.45
CA VAL A 17 9.74 -11.13 18.90
C VAL A 17 9.39 -12.38 19.70
N ARG A 18 8.51 -12.27 20.70
CA ARG A 18 8.04 -13.45 21.48
C ARG A 18 7.38 -14.49 20.58
N MET A 19 6.56 -14.07 19.63
CA MET A 19 5.86 -14.99 18.72
C MET A 19 6.83 -15.69 17.79
N MET A 20 7.83 -14.97 17.24
CA MET A 20 8.90 -15.56 16.43
C MET A 20 9.78 -16.54 17.23
N GLU A 21 10.06 -16.23 18.50
CA GLU A 21 10.80 -17.17 19.37
C GLU A 21 10.03 -18.46 19.61
N GLN A 22 8.73 -18.38 19.78
CA GLN A 22 7.88 -19.54 20.07
C GLN A 22 7.50 -20.35 18.84
N TYR A 23 7.26 -19.69 17.69
CA TYR A 23 6.66 -20.31 16.50
C TYR A 23 7.47 -20.14 15.21
N GLY A 24 8.61 -19.46 15.27
CA GLY A 24 9.43 -19.18 14.10
C GLY A 24 8.88 -18.08 13.18
N LYS A 25 7.66 -17.59 13.40
CA LYS A 25 7.01 -16.60 12.54
C LYS A 25 6.07 -15.67 13.29
N ALA A 26 5.94 -14.42 12.79
CA ALA A 26 4.98 -13.44 13.31
C ALA A 26 4.60 -12.43 12.21
N ALA A 27 3.33 -12.07 12.15
CA ALA A 27 2.80 -11.02 11.28
C ALA A 27 2.35 -9.80 12.10
N ILE A 28 2.50 -8.60 11.51
CA ILE A 28 1.98 -7.34 12.01
C ILE A 28 1.09 -6.75 10.93
N VAL A 29 -0.17 -6.51 11.28
CA VAL A 29 -1.19 -5.95 10.40
C VAL A 29 -1.60 -4.59 10.94
N HIS A 30 -0.95 -3.53 10.47
CA HIS A 30 -1.20 -2.16 10.88
C HIS A 30 -1.42 -1.26 9.67
N PRO A 31 -2.26 -0.21 9.73
CA PRO A 31 -2.50 0.70 8.62
C PRO A 31 -1.22 1.36 8.09
N THR A 32 -1.26 1.78 6.83
CA THR A 32 -0.19 2.59 6.25
C THR A 32 -0.02 3.90 7.05
N GLY A 33 1.23 4.31 7.26
CA GLY A 33 1.55 5.53 8.02
C GLY A 33 1.76 5.32 9.52
N THR A 34 1.52 4.13 10.07
CA THR A 34 1.74 3.83 11.51
C THR A 34 3.19 3.53 11.88
N GLY A 35 4.10 3.51 10.90
CA GLY A 35 5.53 3.28 11.15
C GLY A 35 5.93 1.81 11.25
N LYS A 36 5.21 0.89 10.59
CA LYS A 36 5.53 -0.57 10.57
C LYS A 36 6.99 -0.89 10.25
N SER A 37 7.57 -0.21 9.26
CA SER A 37 8.96 -0.46 8.84
C SER A 37 9.97 -0.22 9.96
N TYR A 38 9.66 0.68 10.90
CA TYR A 38 10.52 0.92 12.06
C TYR A 38 10.56 -0.27 13.03
N ILE A 39 9.55 -1.13 13.02
CA ILE A 39 9.56 -2.40 13.77
C ILE A 39 10.62 -3.34 13.20
N ALA A 40 10.71 -3.43 11.85
CA ALA A 40 11.74 -4.21 11.21
C ALA A 40 13.14 -3.61 11.41
N PHE A 41 13.30 -2.29 11.35
CA PHE A 41 14.57 -1.65 11.67
C PHE A 41 14.99 -1.90 13.12
N LYS A 42 14.06 -1.90 14.06
CA LYS A 42 14.36 -2.24 15.46
C LYS A 42 14.84 -3.68 15.61
N LEU A 43 14.25 -4.63 14.85
CA LEU A 43 14.72 -6.02 14.83
C LEU A 43 16.17 -6.10 14.32
N ILE A 44 16.51 -5.34 13.29
CA ILE A 44 17.87 -5.27 12.73
C ILE A 44 18.83 -4.67 13.74
N GLU A 45 18.48 -3.54 14.38
CA GLU A 45 19.31 -2.88 15.39
C GLU A 45 19.65 -3.80 16.58
N ASP A 46 18.64 -4.55 17.04
CA ASP A 46 18.81 -5.46 18.18
C ASP A 46 19.56 -6.76 17.80
N ASN A 47 19.82 -6.98 16.51
CA ASN A 47 20.49 -8.17 15.99
C ASN A 47 21.60 -7.82 14.96
N PRO A 48 22.58 -6.97 15.29
CA PRO A 48 23.53 -6.42 14.31
C PRO A 48 24.44 -7.48 13.65
N GLU A 49 24.65 -8.62 14.33
CA GLU A 49 25.50 -9.73 13.83
C GLU A 49 24.71 -10.78 13.07
N LYS A 50 23.40 -10.61 12.93
CA LYS A 50 22.54 -11.60 12.27
C LYS A 50 22.22 -11.19 10.84
N VAL A 51 22.36 -12.10 9.89
CA VAL A 51 21.97 -11.85 8.51
C VAL A 51 20.45 -11.72 8.41
N VAL A 52 20.01 -10.69 7.75
CA VAL A 52 18.58 -10.36 7.53
C VAL A 52 18.31 -10.25 6.03
N ILE A 53 17.37 -11.00 5.53
CA ILE A 53 16.82 -10.83 4.17
C ILE A 53 15.54 -10.02 4.29
N TRP A 54 15.46 -8.91 3.54
CA TRP A 54 14.27 -8.06 3.50
C TRP A 54 13.67 -8.06 2.09
N LEU A 55 12.47 -8.61 1.95
CA LEU A 55 11.69 -8.60 0.70
C LEU A 55 10.67 -7.47 0.73
N SER A 56 10.59 -6.70 -0.36
CA SER A 56 9.64 -5.59 -0.52
C SER A 56 9.08 -5.55 -1.94
N PRO A 57 7.91 -4.92 -2.16
CA PRO A 57 7.31 -4.82 -3.49
C PRO A 57 8.15 -4.06 -4.52
N SER A 58 8.94 -3.08 -4.10
CA SER A 58 9.76 -2.27 -5.02
C SER A 58 11.00 -1.68 -4.35
N GLU A 59 12.03 -1.40 -5.17
CA GLU A 59 13.23 -0.68 -4.71
C GLU A 59 12.93 0.74 -4.23
N TYR A 60 11.93 1.40 -4.79
CA TYR A 60 11.52 2.74 -4.39
C TYR A 60 11.05 2.78 -2.93
N ILE A 61 10.30 1.76 -2.50
CA ILE A 61 9.86 1.63 -1.10
C ILE A 61 11.07 1.52 -0.18
N PHE A 62 12.05 0.65 -0.49
CA PHE A 62 13.29 0.57 0.28
C PHE A 62 13.99 1.91 0.40
N LYS A 63 14.23 2.56 -0.76
CA LYS A 63 14.94 3.85 -0.79
C LYS A 63 14.26 4.87 0.12
N THR A 64 12.93 5.01 0.00
CA THR A 64 12.16 5.97 0.80
C THR A 64 12.23 5.65 2.30
N GLN A 65 12.12 4.37 2.67
CA GLN A 65 12.23 3.93 4.06
C GLN A 65 13.62 4.18 4.62
N LEU A 66 14.67 3.86 3.85
CA LEU A 66 16.06 4.09 4.23
C LEU A 66 16.42 5.57 4.32
N GLU A 67 15.92 6.41 3.43
CA GLU A 67 16.10 7.85 3.50
C GLU A 67 15.43 8.44 4.75
N SER A 68 14.25 7.94 5.10
CA SER A 68 13.56 8.33 6.32
C SER A 68 14.34 7.91 7.58
N LEU A 69 14.86 6.70 7.59
CA LEU A 69 15.70 6.19 8.69
C LEU A 69 16.97 7.01 8.82
N LYS A 70 17.73 7.20 7.75
CA LYS A 70 19.01 7.91 7.73
C LYS A 70 18.91 9.40 8.08
N ARG A 71 17.75 10.02 7.87
CA ARG A 71 17.51 11.39 8.36
C ARG A 71 17.53 11.47 9.88
N ASN A 72 17.08 10.41 10.56
CA ASN A 72 17.01 10.35 12.01
C ASN A 72 18.27 9.71 12.63
N ASP A 73 18.85 8.74 11.94
CA ASP A 73 20.06 8.01 12.34
C ASP A 73 20.94 7.72 11.11
N PRO A 74 21.88 8.63 10.74
CA PRO A 74 22.74 8.47 9.58
C PRO A 74 23.65 7.24 9.63
N ASP A 75 24.03 6.81 10.82
CA ASP A 75 24.98 5.73 11.07
C ASP A 75 24.30 4.39 11.38
N PHE A 76 23.01 4.28 11.11
CA PHE A 76 22.25 3.06 11.38
C PHE A 76 22.87 1.85 10.65
N PRO A 77 23.19 0.75 11.38
CA PRO A 77 23.89 -0.40 10.82
C PRO A 77 22.97 -1.21 9.89
N LEU A 78 23.38 -1.32 8.62
CA LEU A 78 22.66 -2.08 7.58
C LEU A 78 23.57 -3.11 6.85
N ALA A 79 24.80 -3.29 7.34
CA ALA A 79 25.77 -4.17 6.66
C ALA A 79 25.35 -5.64 6.65
N ASN A 80 24.50 -6.04 7.58
CA ASN A 80 23.95 -7.40 7.72
C ASN A 80 22.60 -7.59 6.99
N VAL A 81 22.12 -6.57 6.24
CA VAL A 81 20.80 -6.59 5.61
C VAL A 81 20.92 -6.71 4.10
N HIS A 82 20.29 -7.73 3.53
CA HIS A 82 20.20 -7.96 2.10
C HIS A 82 18.78 -7.66 1.60
N PHE A 83 18.64 -6.61 0.79
CA PHE A 83 17.36 -6.17 0.25
C PHE A 83 17.09 -6.80 -1.12
N TYR A 84 15.91 -7.39 -1.27
CA TYR A 84 15.42 -7.91 -2.54
C TYR A 84 13.98 -7.45 -2.78
N THR A 85 13.61 -7.30 -4.05
CA THR A 85 12.19 -7.14 -4.40
C THR A 85 11.57 -8.50 -4.71
N TYR A 86 10.25 -8.65 -4.47
CA TYR A 86 9.53 -9.87 -4.89
C TYR A 86 9.71 -10.15 -6.38
N ALA A 87 9.71 -9.09 -7.22
CA ALA A 87 9.93 -9.22 -8.66
C ALA A 87 11.33 -9.74 -9.00
N LYS A 88 12.37 -9.30 -8.28
CA LYS A 88 13.72 -9.80 -8.47
C LYS A 88 13.82 -11.27 -8.06
N LEU A 89 13.20 -11.63 -6.93
CA LEU A 89 13.18 -13.02 -6.45
C LEU A 89 12.50 -13.95 -7.46
N MET A 90 11.41 -13.53 -8.08
CA MET A 90 10.72 -14.28 -9.13
C MET A 90 11.61 -14.59 -10.35
N CYS A 91 12.54 -13.69 -10.66
CA CYS A 91 13.47 -13.87 -11.77
C CYS A 91 14.72 -14.69 -11.40
N CYS A 92 14.88 -15.10 -10.13
CA CYS A 92 16.02 -15.89 -9.70
C CYS A 92 15.93 -17.34 -10.21
N THR A 93 17.05 -17.87 -10.66
CA THR A 93 17.22 -19.30 -10.90
C THR A 93 17.32 -20.05 -9.57
N GLN A 94 17.15 -21.37 -9.57
CA GLN A 94 17.32 -22.17 -8.36
C GLN A 94 18.71 -21.97 -7.73
N ALA A 95 19.78 -21.94 -8.52
CA ALA A 95 21.13 -21.70 -8.02
C ALA A 95 21.27 -20.33 -7.31
N GLN A 96 20.59 -19.27 -7.81
CA GLN A 96 20.58 -17.97 -7.16
C GLN A 96 19.77 -17.98 -5.86
N LEU A 97 18.68 -18.75 -5.79
CA LEU A 97 17.96 -18.94 -4.53
C LEU A 97 18.80 -19.70 -3.51
N ASP A 98 19.54 -20.71 -3.95
CA ASP A 98 20.48 -21.46 -3.10
C ASP A 98 21.61 -20.56 -2.59
N ASP A 99 22.15 -19.66 -3.43
CA ASP A 99 23.15 -18.66 -3.02
C ASP A 99 22.60 -17.67 -1.96
N ILE A 100 21.33 -17.29 -2.10
CA ILE A 100 20.66 -16.43 -1.09
C ILE A 100 20.49 -17.21 0.22
N ALA A 101 20.06 -18.46 0.15
CA ALA A 101 19.88 -19.32 1.32
C ALA A 101 21.21 -19.66 2.02
N ALA A 102 22.30 -19.80 1.24
CA ALA A 102 23.65 -20.06 1.76
C ALA A 102 24.20 -18.90 2.64
N GLN A 103 23.57 -17.74 2.65
CA GLN A 103 23.88 -16.65 3.58
C GLN A 103 23.40 -16.96 5.01
N GLU A 104 22.68 -18.06 5.23
CA GLU A 104 22.15 -18.51 6.53
C GLU A 104 21.38 -17.37 7.27
N PRO A 105 20.33 -16.78 6.66
CA PRO A 105 19.62 -15.68 7.27
C PRO A 105 18.98 -16.11 8.59
N ALA A 106 19.21 -15.32 9.63
CA ALA A 106 18.53 -15.52 10.91
C ALA A 106 17.08 -14.99 10.86
N TYR A 107 16.84 -13.99 10.01
CA TYR A 107 15.53 -13.36 9.83
C TYR A 107 15.22 -13.14 8.36
N ILE A 108 13.97 -13.38 7.97
CA ILE A 108 13.39 -12.97 6.70
C ILE A 108 12.23 -12.01 6.98
N ILE A 109 12.29 -10.79 6.45
CA ILE A 109 11.26 -9.78 6.58
C ILE A 109 10.47 -9.72 5.27
N LEU A 110 9.16 -9.89 5.35
CA LEU A 110 8.23 -9.75 4.23
C LEU A 110 7.44 -8.43 4.37
N ASP A 111 7.90 -7.38 3.71
CA ASP A 111 7.20 -6.09 3.70
C ASP A 111 6.06 -6.12 2.67
N GLU A 112 4.88 -5.63 3.08
CA GLU A 112 3.63 -5.74 2.31
C GLU A 112 3.35 -7.21 1.87
N PHE A 113 3.43 -8.14 2.82
CA PHE A 113 3.38 -9.59 2.55
C PHE A 113 2.10 -10.05 1.85
N HIS A 114 1.02 -9.26 1.89
CA HIS A 114 -0.17 -9.54 1.08
C HIS A 114 0.16 -9.64 -0.42
N ARG A 115 1.23 -9.01 -0.88
CA ARG A 115 1.69 -9.09 -2.27
C ARG A 115 2.45 -10.38 -2.57
N ALA A 116 3.06 -11.00 -1.57
CA ALA A 116 3.75 -12.28 -1.75
C ALA A 116 2.82 -13.43 -2.19
N GLY A 117 1.49 -13.28 -2.04
CA GLY A 117 0.51 -14.25 -2.52
C GLY A 117 0.12 -14.12 -3.99
N ALA A 118 0.68 -13.17 -4.78
CA ALA A 118 0.43 -13.11 -6.22
C ALA A 118 0.98 -14.37 -6.90
N GLU A 119 0.24 -14.92 -7.89
CA GLU A 119 0.58 -16.20 -8.54
C GLU A 119 2.05 -16.33 -8.91
N CYS A 120 2.65 -15.28 -9.49
CA CYS A 120 4.04 -15.32 -9.92
C CYS A 120 5.05 -15.09 -8.77
N TRP A 121 4.70 -14.29 -7.75
CA TRP A 121 5.63 -13.94 -6.66
C TRP A 121 5.63 -14.95 -5.52
N GLY A 122 4.49 -15.64 -5.33
CA GLY A 122 4.29 -16.59 -4.23
C GLY A 122 5.21 -17.79 -4.32
N GLU A 123 5.35 -18.37 -5.49
CA GLU A 123 6.16 -19.58 -5.70
C GLU A 123 7.63 -19.37 -5.29
N SER A 124 8.26 -18.29 -5.76
CA SER A 124 9.66 -17.98 -5.45
C SER A 124 9.86 -17.60 -3.98
N THR A 125 8.89 -16.89 -3.39
CA THR A 125 8.93 -16.59 -1.95
C THR A 125 8.83 -17.85 -1.11
N VAL A 126 7.89 -18.74 -1.42
CA VAL A 126 7.74 -20.02 -0.71
C VAL A 126 8.97 -20.91 -0.93
N ALA A 127 9.56 -20.90 -2.14
CA ALA A 127 10.79 -21.64 -2.40
C ALA A 127 11.95 -21.16 -1.52
N LEU A 128 12.16 -19.84 -1.40
CA LEU A 128 13.17 -19.27 -0.51
C LEU A 128 12.91 -19.65 0.96
N LEU A 129 11.67 -19.53 1.43
CA LEU A 129 11.31 -19.89 2.82
C LEU A 129 11.58 -21.37 3.11
N LYS A 130 11.37 -22.26 2.15
CA LYS A 130 11.70 -23.69 2.28
C LYS A 130 13.20 -23.95 2.34
N LEU A 131 14.01 -23.15 1.67
CA LEU A 131 15.47 -23.24 1.72
C LEU A 131 16.06 -22.68 3.02
N CYS A 132 15.30 -21.85 3.74
CA CYS A 132 15.74 -21.22 4.99
C CYS A 132 14.83 -21.62 6.17
N PRO A 133 14.70 -22.90 6.54
CA PRO A 133 13.74 -23.37 7.53
C PRO A 133 14.01 -22.85 8.95
N GLU A 134 15.26 -22.50 9.25
CA GLU A 134 15.67 -21.99 10.56
C GLU A 134 15.50 -20.47 10.70
N ALA A 135 15.27 -19.77 9.58
CA ALA A 135 15.09 -18.32 9.59
C ALA A 135 13.74 -17.95 10.23
N LYS A 136 13.76 -17.00 11.16
CA LYS A 136 12.54 -16.43 11.73
C LYS A 136 11.88 -15.46 10.75
N LEU A 137 10.58 -15.58 10.57
CA LEU A 137 9.81 -14.83 9.60
C LEU A 137 9.05 -13.68 10.25
N LEU A 138 9.30 -12.43 9.83
CA LEU A 138 8.53 -11.25 10.22
C LEU A 138 7.74 -10.71 9.01
N GLY A 139 6.41 -10.68 9.12
CA GLY A 139 5.54 -10.07 8.10
C GLY A 139 5.03 -8.71 8.52
N LEU A 140 5.05 -7.75 7.59
CA LEU A 140 4.48 -6.42 7.77
C LEU A 140 3.49 -6.15 6.64
N THR A 141 2.27 -5.70 6.97
CA THR A 141 1.28 -5.30 5.97
C THR A 141 0.24 -4.35 6.52
N ALA A 142 -0.46 -3.64 5.65
CA ALA A 142 -1.65 -2.87 6.02
C ALA A 142 -2.93 -3.72 5.96
N THR A 143 -2.93 -4.78 5.17
CA THR A 143 -4.02 -5.76 5.07
C THR A 143 -3.46 -7.15 4.78
N ASN A 144 -3.97 -8.16 5.44
CA ASN A 144 -3.63 -9.56 5.19
C ASN A 144 -4.54 -10.20 4.13
N ILE A 145 -5.71 -9.58 3.84
CA ILE A 145 -6.72 -10.11 2.91
C ILE A 145 -6.48 -9.60 1.49
N ARG A 146 -6.44 -10.52 0.54
CA ARG A 146 -6.38 -10.23 -0.90
C ARG A 146 -7.80 -10.27 -1.49
N TYR A 147 -8.52 -9.16 -1.38
CA TYR A 147 -9.94 -9.07 -1.79
C TYR A 147 -10.19 -9.41 -3.26
N LEU A 148 -9.24 -9.07 -4.16
CA LEU A 148 -9.36 -9.35 -5.60
C LEU A 148 -8.91 -10.77 -5.99
N ASP A 149 -8.49 -11.58 -5.02
CA ASP A 149 -7.99 -12.94 -5.21
C ASP A 149 -8.73 -13.89 -4.26
N ASN A 150 -10.03 -14.02 -4.46
CA ASN A 150 -10.94 -14.88 -3.68
C ASN A 150 -10.86 -14.68 -2.16
N ASN A 151 -10.57 -13.47 -1.69
CA ASN A 151 -10.40 -13.13 -0.27
C ASN A 151 -9.35 -14.01 0.46
N ARG A 152 -8.27 -14.39 -0.22
CA ARG A 152 -7.19 -15.16 0.40
C ARG A 152 -6.61 -14.42 1.59
N ASP A 153 -6.46 -15.14 2.71
CA ASP A 153 -5.80 -14.62 3.90
C ASP A 153 -4.32 -15.00 3.91
N MET A 154 -3.47 -14.01 3.64
CA MET A 154 -2.02 -14.21 3.58
C MET A 154 -1.38 -14.39 4.96
N ALA A 155 -2.06 -13.98 6.04
CA ALA A 155 -1.60 -14.29 7.40
C ALA A 155 -1.81 -15.77 7.72
N GLU A 156 -2.90 -16.38 7.24
CA GLU A 156 -3.11 -17.83 7.34
C GLU A 156 -2.07 -18.59 6.51
N GLU A 157 -1.90 -18.21 5.23
CA GLU A 157 -1.07 -18.97 4.30
C GLU A 157 0.43 -18.93 4.62
N LEU A 158 0.97 -17.77 5.02
CA LEU A 158 2.42 -17.59 5.24
C LEU A 158 2.80 -17.68 6.71
N PHE A 159 1.90 -17.32 7.61
CA PHE A 159 2.19 -17.16 9.03
C PHE A 159 1.37 -18.10 9.93
N ASP A 160 0.61 -19.05 9.39
CA ASP A 160 -0.29 -19.96 10.14
C ASP A 160 -1.20 -19.18 11.10
N SER A 161 -1.73 -18.04 10.65
CA SER A 161 -2.53 -17.09 11.45
C SER A 161 -1.79 -16.53 12.68
N ARG A 162 -0.44 -16.52 12.70
CA ARG A 162 0.38 -15.97 13.79
C ARG A 162 0.48 -14.45 13.66
N VAL A 163 -0.60 -13.74 13.98
CA VAL A 163 -0.65 -12.28 13.98
C VAL A 163 -0.31 -11.77 15.37
N ALA A 164 0.88 -11.19 15.53
CA ALA A 164 1.39 -10.68 16.80
C ALA A 164 0.73 -9.36 17.22
N SER A 165 0.35 -8.55 16.23
CA SER A 165 -0.36 -7.30 16.45
C SER A 165 -1.22 -6.98 15.24
N ASP A 166 -2.47 -6.65 15.52
CA ASP A 166 -3.44 -6.19 14.53
C ASP A 166 -4.02 -4.85 14.99
N MET A 167 -4.15 -3.91 14.05
CA MET A 167 -4.71 -2.59 14.29
C MET A 167 -5.51 -2.16 13.06
N THR A 168 -6.76 -1.83 13.27
CA THR A 168 -7.61 -1.27 12.20
C THR A 168 -7.31 0.23 11.99
N LEU A 169 -7.70 0.76 10.81
CA LEU A 169 -7.61 2.21 10.55
C LEU A 169 -8.42 3.00 11.57
N GLY A 170 -9.62 2.52 11.94
CA GLY A 170 -10.48 3.15 12.94
C GLY A 170 -9.79 3.26 14.30
N GLU A 171 -9.15 2.18 14.77
CA GLU A 171 -8.37 2.20 16.01
C GLU A 171 -7.19 3.17 15.95
N ALA A 172 -6.45 3.19 14.82
CA ALA A 172 -5.33 4.10 14.66
C ALA A 172 -5.77 5.57 14.74
N VAL A 173 -6.94 5.91 14.18
CA VAL A 173 -7.52 7.26 14.25
C VAL A 173 -8.01 7.57 15.67
N VAL A 174 -8.78 6.67 16.30
CA VAL A 174 -9.30 6.89 17.66
C VAL A 174 -8.16 7.05 18.69
N ARG A 175 -7.07 6.31 18.51
CA ARG A 175 -5.87 6.40 19.35
C ARG A 175 -4.97 7.60 19.02
N GLY A 176 -5.32 8.42 18.04
CA GLY A 176 -4.53 9.58 17.62
C GLY A 176 -3.18 9.22 16.96
N ILE A 177 -3.01 7.98 16.51
CA ILE A 177 -1.81 7.52 15.78
C ILE A 177 -1.84 8.06 14.35
N LEU A 178 -3.02 8.07 13.73
CA LEU A 178 -3.25 8.65 12.41
C LEU A 178 -4.28 9.79 12.51
N PRO A 179 -4.16 10.82 11.68
CA PRO A 179 -5.17 11.87 11.60
C PRO A 179 -6.48 11.28 11.08
N ALA A 180 -7.60 11.84 11.52
CA ALA A 180 -8.91 11.50 10.98
C ALA A 180 -8.98 11.95 9.52
N PRO A 181 -9.34 11.04 8.58
CA PRO A 181 -9.51 11.43 7.18
C PRO A 181 -10.76 12.28 7.01
N ASN A 182 -10.67 13.32 6.18
CA ASN A 182 -11.82 14.09 5.74
C ASN A 182 -12.27 13.55 4.38
N TYR A 183 -13.42 12.89 4.35
CA TYR A 183 -14.00 12.36 3.11
C TYR A 183 -14.94 13.39 2.49
N VAL A 184 -14.64 13.77 1.26
CA VAL A 184 -15.51 14.62 0.44
C VAL A 184 -15.97 13.79 -0.74
N THR A 185 -17.28 13.53 -0.81
CA THR A 185 -17.89 12.87 -1.96
C THR A 185 -18.56 13.93 -2.83
N THR A 186 -18.18 13.99 -4.08
CA THR A 186 -18.76 14.92 -5.04
C THR A 186 -19.12 14.22 -6.34
N VAL A 187 -20.11 14.78 -7.03
CA VAL A 187 -20.43 14.42 -8.41
C VAL A 187 -19.93 15.56 -9.28
N TYR A 188 -19.06 15.28 -10.22
CA TYR A 188 -18.59 16.28 -11.17
C TYR A 188 -19.00 15.93 -12.60
N GLN A 189 -19.04 16.95 -13.45
CA GLN A 189 -19.51 16.81 -14.82
C GLN A 189 -18.48 16.08 -15.68
N TYR A 190 -18.85 14.90 -16.18
CA TYR A 190 -18.06 14.13 -17.14
C TYR A 190 -18.87 14.00 -18.45
N GLN A 191 -18.75 15.00 -19.30
CA GLN A 191 -19.56 15.14 -20.51
C GLN A 191 -19.40 13.97 -21.50
N LYS A 192 -18.19 13.43 -21.62
CA LYS A 192 -17.90 12.28 -22.53
C LYS A 192 -18.67 11.04 -22.11
N ASP A 193 -18.74 10.74 -20.82
CA ASP A 193 -19.46 9.56 -20.33
C ASP A 193 -20.96 9.73 -20.48
N LEU A 194 -21.48 10.90 -20.23
CA LEU A 194 -22.90 11.20 -20.42
C LEU A 194 -23.31 10.96 -21.89
N ALA A 195 -22.53 11.45 -22.85
CA ALA A 195 -22.76 11.22 -24.28
C ALA A 195 -22.70 9.74 -24.65
N ARG A 196 -21.74 9.00 -24.09
CA ARG A 196 -21.60 7.56 -24.29
C ARG A 196 -22.77 6.77 -23.72
N TYR A 197 -23.28 7.14 -22.56
CA TYR A 197 -24.48 6.53 -21.98
C TYR A 197 -25.73 6.87 -22.79
N GLN A 198 -25.87 8.10 -23.28
CA GLN A 198 -26.96 8.46 -24.17
C GLN A 198 -26.98 7.58 -25.43
N THR A 199 -25.85 7.44 -26.11
CA THR A 199 -25.73 6.56 -27.28
C THR A 199 -26.11 5.12 -26.95
N ARG A 200 -25.79 4.61 -25.76
CA ARG A 200 -26.19 3.26 -25.34
C ARG A 200 -27.70 3.14 -25.15
N VAL A 201 -28.32 4.13 -24.52
CA VAL A 201 -29.78 4.15 -24.32
C VAL A 201 -30.51 4.23 -25.65
N ASP A 202 -30.07 5.08 -26.58
CA ASP A 202 -30.64 5.24 -27.91
C ASP A 202 -30.59 3.95 -28.74
N ASN A 203 -29.59 3.11 -28.50
CA ASN A 203 -29.40 1.84 -29.21
C ASN A 203 -30.15 0.65 -28.56
N LEU A 204 -30.91 0.84 -27.49
CA LEU A 204 -31.71 -0.24 -26.89
C LEU A 204 -32.89 -0.62 -27.79
N ARG A 205 -33.06 -1.93 -28.02
CA ARG A 205 -34.11 -2.46 -28.91
C ARG A 205 -35.51 -2.52 -28.28
N SER A 206 -35.60 -2.48 -26.96
CA SER A 206 -36.87 -2.55 -26.21
C SER A 206 -37.30 -1.17 -25.77
N ALA A 207 -38.41 -0.67 -26.25
CA ALA A 207 -38.94 0.66 -25.91
C ALA A 207 -39.16 0.83 -24.40
N GLY A 208 -39.70 -0.18 -23.71
CA GLY A 208 -39.93 -0.08 -22.26
C GLY A 208 -38.66 -0.01 -21.46
N ILE A 209 -37.58 -0.70 -21.85
CA ILE A 209 -36.25 -0.63 -21.21
C ILE A 209 -35.60 0.70 -21.57
N GLN A 210 -35.77 1.17 -22.80
CA GLN A 210 -35.26 2.46 -23.24
C GLN A 210 -35.86 3.62 -22.42
N ASP A 211 -37.17 3.64 -22.23
CA ASP A 211 -37.86 4.67 -21.46
C ASP A 211 -37.38 4.74 -19.99
N VAL A 212 -37.19 3.58 -19.36
CA VAL A 212 -36.69 3.51 -17.98
C VAL A 212 -35.26 4.04 -17.89
N ASN A 213 -34.39 3.60 -18.81
CA ASN A 213 -32.99 4.05 -18.80
C ASN A 213 -32.86 5.52 -19.18
N GLN A 214 -33.75 6.04 -20.07
CA GLN A 214 -33.79 7.46 -20.39
C GLN A 214 -34.16 8.31 -19.16
N LYS A 215 -35.11 7.89 -18.35
CA LYS A 215 -35.46 8.58 -17.10
C LYS A 215 -34.29 8.64 -16.11
N TYR A 216 -33.54 7.54 -15.99
CA TYR A 216 -32.33 7.53 -15.16
C TYR A 216 -31.23 8.47 -15.71
N LEU A 217 -31.04 8.47 -17.02
CA LEU A 217 -30.08 9.34 -17.68
C LEU A 217 -30.45 10.81 -17.55
N ASP A 218 -31.74 11.17 -17.65
CA ASP A 218 -32.23 12.52 -17.45
C ASP A 218 -32.11 12.98 -15.97
N ALA A 219 -32.28 12.06 -15.02
CA ALA A 219 -32.04 12.34 -13.61
C ALA A 219 -30.55 12.58 -13.33
N LEU A 220 -29.68 11.76 -13.93
CA LEU A 220 -28.23 11.93 -13.84
C LEU A 220 -27.80 13.26 -14.48
N ARG A 221 -28.33 13.61 -15.66
CA ARG A 221 -28.03 14.88 -16.32
C ARG A 221 -28.40 16.07 -15.43
N ARG A 222 -29.60 16.07 -14.82
CA ARG A 222 -30.01 17.12 -13.88
C ARG A 222 -29.12 17.21 -12.64
N ALA A 223 -28.70 16.07 -12.10
CA ALA A 223 -27.79 16.04 -10.98
C ALA A 223 -26.39 16.61 -11.35
N LEU A 224 -25.90 16.30 -12.54
CA LEU A 224 -24.62 16.83 -13.06
C LEU A 224 -24.70 18.34 -13.38
N GLU A 225 -25.84 18.82 -13.89
CA GLU A 225 -26.06 20.27 -14.14
C GLU A 225 -26.08 21.09 -12.85
N GLN A 226 -26.46 20.46 -11.73
CA GLN A 226 -26.50 21.10 -10.41
C GLN A 226 -25.21 20.84 -9.60
N ALA A 227 -24.32 19.97 -10.08
CA ALA A 227 -23.08 19.69 -9.39
C ALA A 227 -22.09 20.84 -9.52
N ASP A 228 -21.38 21.10 -8.43
CA ASP A 228 -20.25 22.03 -8.46
C ASP A 228 -19.11 21.44 -9.32
N GLY A 229 -18.45 22.29 -10.09
CA GLY A 229 -17.23 21.91 -10.79
C GLY A 229 -16.12 21.55 -9.80
N LEU A 230 -15.16 20.74 -10.24
CA LEU A 230 -14.01 20.35 -9.40
C LEU A 230 -13.21 21.56 -8.91
N ASP A 231 -13.14 22.63 -9.68
CA ASP A 231 -12.53 23.92 -9.30
C ASP A 231 -13.12 24.46 -8.00
N LYS A 232 -14.45 24.48 -7.88
CA LYS A 232 -15.16 24.95 -6.68
C LYS A 232 -14.98 23.99 -5.51
N VAL A 233 -15.07 22.68 -5.77
CA VAL A 233 -14.85 21.65 -4.75
C VAL A 233 -13.45 21.77 -4.17
N PHE A 234 -12.43 21.91 -5.02
CA PHE A 234 -11.06 22.08 -4.59
C PHE A 234 -10.84 23.43 -3.87
N ALA A 235 -11.41 24.52 -4.37
CA ALA A 235 -11.32 25.81 -3.71
C ALA A 235 -11.94 25.80 -2.29
N HIS A 236 -12.99 25.02 -2.08
CA HIS A 236 -13.65 24.90 -0.78
C HIS A 236 -12.92 23.98 0.19
N HIS A 237 -12.42 22.83 -0.28
CA HIS A 237 -11.88 21.78 0.57
C HIS A 237 -10.34 21.74 0.65
N ILE A 238 -9.64 22.27 -0.34
CA ILE A 238 -8.18 22.34 -0.35
C ILE A 238 -7.72 23.73 0.10
N THR A 239 -7.55 23.88 1.40
CA THR A 239 -7.10 25.15 1.99
C THR A 239 -5.59 25.36 1.90
N ASN A 240 -4.81 24.28 1.95
CA ASN A 240 -3.35 24.33 1.83
C ASN A 240 -2.91 23.95 0.40
N LYS A 241 -2.68 24.95 -0.44
CA LYS A 241 -2.25 24.75 -1.83
C LYS A 241 -0.78 24.37 -2.00
N SER A 242 0.04 24.39 -0.94
CA SER A 242 1.45 23.97 -0.95
C SER A 242 1.66 22.51 -0.55
N GLY A 243 0.59 21.74 -0.33
CA GLY A 243 0.63 20.33 0.03
C GLY A 243 1.02 19.42 -1.13
N LYS A 244 1.23 18.14 -0.82
CA LYS A 244 1.37 17.07 -1.83
C LYS A 244 0.01 16.43 -2.05
N TYR A 245 -0.33 16.22 -3.31
CA TYR A 245 -1.61 15.63 -3.72
C TYR A 245 -1.35 14.41 -4.59
N ILE A 246 -2.20 13.40 -4.47
CA ILE A 246 -2.20 12.20 -5.32
C ILE A 246 -3.55 12.13 -6.00
N VAL A 247 -3.56 12.02 -7.32
CA VAL A 247 -4.77 11.86 -8.13
C VAL A 247 -4.76 10.47 -8.75
N PHE A 248 -5.79 9.68 -8.47
CA PHE A 248 -5.98 8.37 -9.07
C PHE A 248 -6.91 8.49 -10.27
N CYS A 249 -6.41 8.12 -11.44
CA CYS A 249 -7.16 8.18 -12.70
C CYS A 249 -7.53 6.78 -13.17
N ALA A 250 -8.64 6.66 -13.88
CA ALA A 250 -9.13 5.37 -14.37
C ALA A 250 -8.23 4.76 -15.46
N ASN A 251 -7.62 5.61 -16.28
CA ASN A 251 -6.71 5.25 -17.38
C ASN A 251 -5.86 6.46 -17.78
N LYS A 252 -4.99 6.29 -18.78
CA LYS A 252 -4.11 7.34 -19.27
C LYS A 252 -4.86 8.55 -19.84
N GLU A 253 -5.93 8.31 -20.63
CA GLU A 253 -6.73 9.41 -21.20
C GLU A 253 -7.34 10.29 -20.11
N HIS A 254 -7.90 9.68 -19.06
CA HIS A 254 -8.42 10.40 -17.89
C HIS A 254 -7.31 11.15 -17.15
N MET A 255 -6.12 10.57 -17.03
CA MET A 255 -4.97 11.23 -16.41
C MET A 255 -4.55 12.48 -17.20
N ASP A 256 -4.41 12.38 -18.52
CA ASP A 256 -4.03 13.49 -19.39
C ASP A 256 -5.08 14.62 -19.33
N GLU A 257 -6.36 14.29 -19.24
CA GLU A 257 -7.46 15.24 -19.02
C GLU A 257 -7.33 15.94 -17.66
N MET A 258 -7.11 15.19 -16.57
CA MET A 258 -6.93 15.76 -15.23
C MET A 258 -5.72 16.71 -15.18
N ILE A 259 -4.61 16.32 -15.80
CA ILE A 259 -3.40 17.17 -15.88
C ILE A 259 -3.69 18.50 -16.59
N SER A 260 -4.51 18.49 -17.64
CA SER A 260 -4.86 19.71 -18.37
C SER A 260 -5.64 20.72 -17.54
N HIS A 261 -6.37 20.27 -16.51
CA HIS A 261 -7.14 21.11 -15.59
C HIS A 261 -6.37 21.60 -14.35
N VAL A 262 -5.20 21.04 -14.07
CA VAL A 262 -4.38 21.42 -12.90
C VAL A 262 -4.12 22.94 -12.81
N PRO A 263 -3.77 23.66 -13.89
CA PRO A 263 -3.58 25.12 -13.83
C PRO A 263 -4.83 25.89 -13.43
N GLU A 264 -6.02 25.38 -13.79
CA GLU A 264 -7.32 25.95 -13.43
C GLU A 264 -7.63 25.74 -11.95
N TRP A 265 -7.50 24.51 -11.47
CA TRP A 265 -7.79 24.14 -10.08
C TRP A 265 -6.86 24.80 -9.06
N PHE A 266 -5.61 24.98 -9.44
CA PHE A 266 -4.56 25.56 -8.61
C PHE A 266 -4.11 26.94 -9.12
N ALA A 267 -5.04 27.74 -9.61
CA ALA A 267 -4.74 29.11 -10.10
C ALA A 267 -3.92 29.91 -9.08
N GLY A 268 -2.84 30.53 -9.54
CA GLY A 268 -1.89 31.30 -8.72
C GLY A 268 -0.84 30.46 -7.98
N VAL A 269 -0.85 29.14 -8.13
CA VAL A 269 0.23 28.22 -7.72
C VAL A 269 0.70 27.53 -8.98
N ASN A 270 2.01 27.31 -9.13
CA ASN A 270 2.55 26.55 -10.26
C ASN A 270 2.93 25.16 -9.75
N PRO A 271 2.00 24.19 -9.69
CA PRO A 271 2.27 22.89 -9.13
C PRO A 271 3.21 22.08 -10.03
N GLU A 272 4.17 21.41 -9.44
CA GLU A 272 4.96 20.40 -10.12
C GLU A 272 4.10 19.13 -10.28
N VAL A 273 3.87 18.72 -11.52
CA VAL A 273 3.14 17.49 -11.84
C VAL A 273 4.13 16.38 -12.15
N VAL A 274 4.11 15.31 -11.37
CA VAL A 274 4.92 14.11 -11.57
C VAL A 274 3.99 12.97 -11.96
N VAL A 275 4.29 12.29 -13.10
CA VAL A 275 3.50 11.21 -13.68
C VAL A 275 4.25 9.88 -13.57
#